data_51f97b282fe5e6e8147f34ad74b6a47b
#
_entry.id   51f97b282fe5e6e8147f34ad74b6a47b
#
_cell.length_a   1.000
_cell.length_b   1.000
_cell.length_c   1.000
_cell.angle_alpha   90.00
_cell.angle_beta   90.00
_cell.angle_gamma   90.00
#
_symmetry.space_group_name_H-M   'P 1'
#
loop_
_entity.id
_entity.type
_entity.pdbx_description
1 polymer ?
#
loop_
_entity_poly.entity_id
_entity_poly.type
_entity_poly.pdbx_seq_one_letter_code
_entity_poly.pdbx_strand_id
1 'polypeptide(L)'
;MVYKRYKGRRLKPRDKEWNKGKWVVEFMLKGNRILRAVPHARNKTEAEEEQRKIQSQIDGGFYCSTPALFSEFVDNEYLPWAEANKKSHADDRRRVKLLKNFFGNERLRNIAPYRIEKFKSSLIGVKTVRGTPRSESTINRYLALGSRILSLARINGLINTNPFSHVRKFEEGGQRERFLTYEEEGRLMEVLTGDIEYLRVPVVVSLGTGLRKSELLSLKVGEINFGQLPIFYRVNGRDLTIRPGCLLVAKSKNKETRVIPMNQEVHEALKAVVADAPAGDSVFTFSRNGVSTATIKRGFEIACTRAEITYGLTRVGGLTWHGLRHTFATRLREQGVHPFDIKELMGHKTLSVTANYAHGTPEAMRGAVNRLRGTPARVVEFRAAG
;
A
#
# COMPACT_ATOMS: atom_id res chain seq x y z
N MET A 1 39.10 21.04 17.20
CA MET A 1 40.45 21.54 16.86
C MET A 1 40.85 20.96 15.51
N VAL A 2 41.54 21.75 14.62
CA VAL A 2 41.94 21.32 13.29
C VAL A 2 43.47 21.36 13.18
N TYR A 3 44.08 20.29 12.69
CA TYR A 3 45.53 20.19 12.53
C TYR A 3 45.89 19.10 11.47
N LYS A 4 47.15 19.11 11.01
CA LYS A 4 47.63 18.01 10.17
C LYS A 4 48.27 16.90 10.98
N ARG A 5 48.07 15.64 10.53
CA ARG A 5 48.63 14.42 11.14
C ARG A 5 49.31 13.54 10.09
N TYR A 6 50.48 13.01 10.42
CA TYR A 6 51.24 12.07 9.59
C TYR A 6 51.83 10.98 10.48
N LYS A 7 51.70 9.72 10.08
CA LYS A 7 52.16 8.55 10.84
C LYS A 7 51.86 8.61 12.33
N GLY A 8 50.65 9.01 12.70
CA GLY A 8 50.20 9.09 14.08
C GLY A 8 50.60 10.38 14.84
N ARG A 9 51.50 11.20 14.31
CA ARG A 9 52.01 12.43 14.95
C ARG A 9 51.27 13.67 14.42
N ARG A 10 50.96 14.61 15.30
CA ARG A 10 50.50 15.95 14.96
C ARG A 10 51.66 16.77 14.37
N LEU A 11 51.43 17.39 13.25
CA LEU A 11 52.43 18.22 12.58
C LEU A 11 52.25 19.69 12.92
N LYS A 12 53.40 20.41 12.97
CA LYS A 12 53.47 21.88 12.98
C LYS A 12 53.78 22.41 11.58
N PRO A 13 53.38 23.65 11.21
CA PRO A 13 53.61 24.19 9.87
C PRO A 13 55.09 24.17 9.38
N ARG A 14 56.04 24.13 10.30
CA ARG A 14 57.49 24.08 10.03
C ARG A 14 58.05 22.67 9.91
N ASP A 15 57.24 21.63 10.12
CA ASP A 15 57.70 20.23 10.04
C ASP A 15 57.98 19.85 8.56
N LYS A 16 59.10 19.16 8.31
CA LYS A 16 59.50 18.70 6.94
C LYS A 16 58.44 17.85 6.26
N GLU A 17 57.63 17.14 7.06
CA GLU A 17 56.56 16.27 6.58
C GLU A 17 55.18 17.01 6.44
N TRP A 18 55.13 18.32 6.60
CA TRP A 18 53.90 19.10 6.54
C TRP A 18 53.05 18.82 5.30
N ASN A 19 53.68 18.68 4.14
CA ASN A 19 53.01 18.42 2.87
C ASN A 19 52.50 16.97 2.74
N LYS A 20 53.02 16.05 3.56
CA LYS A 20 52.59 14.65 3.62
C LYS A 20 51.45 14.44 4.60
N GLY A 21 51.18 15.43 5.48
CA GLY A 21 50.14 15.35 6.51
C GLY A 21 48.74 15.52 5.95
N LYS A 22 47.80 14.74 6.48
CA LYS A 22 46.36 14.86 6.22
C LYS A 22 45.71 15.73 7.28
N TRP A 23 44.73 16.55 6.88
CA TRP A 23 43.95 17.33 7.81
C TRP A 23 43.09 16.41 8.70
N VAL A 24 43.04 16.73 9.98
CA VAL A 24 42.29 16.00 11.00
C VAL A 24 41.50 17.01 11.83
N VAL A 25 40.23 16.73 11.99
CA VAL A 25 39.32 17.44 12.88
C VAL A 25 39.18 16.65 14.18
N GLU A 26 39.33 17.36 15.26
CA GLU A 26 39.18 16.83 16.60
C GLU A 26 37.97 17.47 17.29
N PHE A 27 37.13 16.65 17.90
CA PHE A 27 35.94 17.08 18.64
C PHE A 27 35.62 16.11 19.78
N MET A 28 34.75 16.54 20.72
CA MET A 28 34.24 15.71 21.80
C MET A 28 32.86 15.19 21.46
N LEU A 29 32.59 13.90 21.70
CA LEU A 29 31.30 13.28 21.58
C LEU A 29 31.03 12.42 22.80
N LYS A 30 29.98 12.77 23.58
CA LYS A 30 29.60 12.04 24.79
C LYS A 30 30.81 11.80 25.76
N GLY A 31 31.64 12.83 25.95
CA GLY A 31 32.85 12.75 26.80
C GLY A 31 34.07 12.07 26.15
N ASN A 32 33.94 11.48 24.97
CA ASN A 32 35.06 10.84 24.28
C ASN A 32 35.65 11.75 23.21
N ARG A 33 36.99 11.76 23.14
CA ARG A 33 37.74 12.47 22.11
C ARG A 33 37.73 11.70 20.80
N ILE A 34 37.20 12.32 19.74
CA ILE A 34 37.13 11.72 18.40
C ILE A 34 38.02 12.49 17.45
N LEU A 35 38.80 11.74 16.65
CA LEU A 35 39.65 12.26 15.61
C LEU A 35 39.11 11.79 14.26
N ARG A 36 38.80 12.73 13.38
CA ARG A 36 38.32 12.42 12.02
C ARG A 36 39.24 13.01 10.96
N ALA A 37 39.82 12.17 10.10
CA ALA A 37 40.58 12.63 8.96
C ALA A 37 39.65 13.27 7.91
N VAL A 38 40.08 14.37 7.34
CA VAL A 38 39.40 15.13 6.29
C VAL A 38 40.29 15.14 5.03
N PRO A 39 40.39 14.02 4.30
CA PRO A 39 41.34 13.84 3.21
C PRO A 39 41.10 14.74 1.99
N HIS A 40 39.88 15.26 1.85
CA HIS A 40 39.49 16.17 0.77
C HIS A 40 39.81 17.63 1.07
N ALA A 41 40.10 17.99 2.30
CA ALA A 41 40.48 19.37 2.64
C ALA A 41 41.89 19.69 2.15
N ARG A 42 41.98 20.70 1.30
CA ARG A 42 43.24 21.16 0.71
C ARG A 42 43.99 22.16 1.59
N ASN A 43 43.21 22.91 2.37
CA ASN A 43 43.72 23.95 3.26
C ASN A 43 43.05 23.89 4.64
N LYS A 44 43.49 24.75 5.56
CA LYS A 44 42.98 24.83 6.93
C LYS A 44 41.52 25.29 6.98
N THR A 45 41.17 26.22 6.10
CA THR A 45 39.83 26.81 6.03
C THR A 45 38.78 25.74 5.68
N GLU A 46 39.05 24.93 4.65
CA GLU A 46 38.17 23.81 4.28
C GLU A 46 38.01 22.76 5.40
N ALA A 47 39.08 22.51 6.15
CA ALA A 47 39.05 21.60 7.28
C ALA A 47 38.26 22.19 8.49
N GLU A 48 38.30 23.50 8.68
CA GLU A 48 37.53 24.23 9.68
C GLU A 48 36.04 24.31 9.29
N GLU A 49 35.69 24.42 8.02
CA GLU A 49 34.33 24.31 7.53
C GLU A 49 33.75 22.92 7.80
N GLU A 50 34.53 21.89 7.55
CA GLU A 50 34.11 20.53 7.86
C GLU A 50 33.95 20.31 9.38
N GLN A 51 34.82 20.92 10.20
CA GLN A 51 34.67 20.92 11.65
C GLN A 51 33.33 21.56 12.07
N ARG A 52 32.98 22.72 11.51
CA ARG A 52 31.71 23.40 11.79
C ARG A 52 30.50 22.57 11.41
N LYS A 53 30.56 21.90 10.25
CA LYS A 53 29.50 20.96 9.83
C LYS A 53 29.34 19.78 10.81
N ILE A 54 30.46 19.19 11.23
CA ILE A 54 30.47 18.11 12.23
C ILE A 54 29.91 18.61 13.57
N GLN A 55 30.33 19.78 14.03
CA GLN A 55 29.87 20.36 15.29
C GLN A 55 28.36 20.63 15.25
N SER A 56 27.84 21.19 14.16
CA SER A 56 26.41 21.38 13.97
C SER A 56 25.63 20.06 13.98
N GLN A 57 26.21 18.98 13.45
CA GLN A 57 25.60 17.64 13.52
C GLN A 57 25.62 17.08 14.96
N ILE A 58 26.67 17.34 15.72
CA ILE A 58 26.76 16.94 17.13
C ILE A 58 25.72 17.69 17.97
N ASP A 59 25.67 19.01 17.80
CA ASP A 59 24.78 19.90 18.55
C ASP A 59 23.30 19.60 18.23
N GLY A 60 23.01 19.21 16.97
CA GLY A 60 21.70 18.75 16.52
C GLY A 60 21.38 17.30 16.90
N GLY A 61 22.29 16.59 17.57
CA GLY A 61 22.08 15.17 17.93
C GLY A 61 22.20 14.17 16.77
N PHE A 62 22.63 14.61 15.59
CA PHE A 62 22.65 13.79 14.37
C PHE A 62 24.04 13.20 14.02
N TYR A 63 25.04 13.42 14.85
CA TYR A 63 26.40 12.94 14.55
C TYR A 63 26.56 11.45 14.91
N CYS A 64 26.94 10.65 13.92
CA CYS A 64 27.31 9.24 14.10
C CYS A 64 28.82 9.07 13.83
N SER A 65 29.57 8.64 14.84
CA SER A 65 31.03 8.45 14.75
C SER A 65 31.43 7.25 13.91
N THR A 66 30.58 6.23 13.87
CA THR A 66 30.82 4.98 13.14
C THR A 66 30.01 4.98 11.85
N PRO A 67 30.64 4.72 10.69
CA PRO A 67 29.91 4.60 9.43
C PRO A 67 29.05 3.33 9.47
N ALA A 68 27.75 3.50 9.67
CA ALA A 68 26.80 2.38 9.73
C ALA A 68 26.78 1.63 8.38
N LEU A 69 26.89 0.31 8.46
CA LEU A 69 26.64 -0.58 7.33
C LEU A 69 25.14 -0.66 7.05
N PHE A 70 24.78 -0.90 5.80
CA PHE A 70 23.37 -1.03 5.42
C PHE A 70 22.65 -2.13 6.20
N SER A 71 23.29 -3.31 6.35
CA SER A 71 22.71 -4.43 7.10
C SER A 71 22.48 -4.09 8.58
N GLU A 72 23.46 -3.47 9.23
CA GLU A 72 23.38 -3.07 10.64
C GLU A 72 22.26 -2.05 10.86
N PHE A 73 22.17 -1.04 10.01
CA PHE A 73 21.12 -0.04 10.08
C PHE A 73 19.72 -0.65 9.87
N VAL A 74 19.62 -1.59 8.93
CA VAL A 74 18.34 -2.29 8.70
C VAL A 74 17.91 -3.08 9.91
N ASP A 75 18.81 -3.83 10.53
CA ASP A 75 18.45 -4.72 11.65
C ASP A 75 18.21 -3.95 12.95
N ASN A 76 19.05 -2.97 13.24
CA ASN A 76 19.03 -2.27 14.53
C ASN A 76 18.08 -1.07 14.56
N GLU A 77 17.80 -0.45 13.39
CA GLU A 77 17.02 0.78 13.34
C GLU A 77 15.74 0.62 12.51
N TYR A 78 15.86 0.16 11.24
CA TYR A 78 14.72 0.15 10.34
C TYR A 78 13.67 -0.90 10.70
N LEU A 79 14.05 -2.14 10.97
CA LEU A 79 13.09 -3.21 11.26
C LEU A 79 12.33 -2.97 12.58
N PRO A 80 12.96 -2.54 13.69
CA PRO A 80 12.23 -2.16 14.90
C PRO A 80 11.29 -0.99 14.67
N TRP A 81 11.75 0.04 13.94
CA TRP A 81 10.89 1.16 13.55
C TRP A 81 9.69 0.70 12.71
N ALA A 82 9.91 -0.17 11.73
CA ALA A 82 8.85 -0.67 10.86
C ALA A 82 7.81 -1.50 11.64
N GLU A 83 8.25 -2.29 12.61
CA GLU A 83 7.37 -3.08 13.49
C GLU A 83 6.47 -2.17 14.34
N ALA A 84 7.02 -1.12 14.90
CA ALA A 84 6.26 -0.15 15.70
C ALA A 84 5.30 0.72 14.86
N ASN A 85 5.63 1.01 13.59
CA ASN A 85 4.93 2.04 12.79
C ASN A 85 4.16 1.52 11.57
N LYS A 86 4.33 0.24 11.17
CA LYS A 86 3.75 -0.29 9.93
C LYS A 86 2.99 -1.59 10.13
N LYS A 87 1.74 -1.64 9.72
CA LYS A 87 0.98 -2.91 9.66
C LYS A 87 1.60 -3.94 8.71
N SER A 88 2.33 -3.49 7.68
CA SER A 88 2.97 -4.34 6.67
C SER A 88 4.45 -4.67 6.96
N HIS A 89 4.90 -4.54 8.22
CA HIS A 89 6.29 -4.78 8.62
C HIS A 89 6.79 -6.21 8.26
N ALA A 90 5.90 -7.20 8.31
CA ALA A 90 6.21 -8.57 7.93
C ALA A 90 6.60 -8.69 6.44
N ASP A 91 5.97 -7.89 5.55
CA ASP A 91 6.35 -7.82 4.14
C ASP A 91 7.71 -7.14 3.95
N ASP A 92 7.98 -6.08 4.72
CA ASP A 92 9.28 -5.42 4.71
C ASP A 92 10.38 -6.37 5.17
N ARG A 93 10.16 -7.14 6.25
CA ARG A 93 11.10 -8.15 6.77
C ARG A 93 11.44 -9.22 5.72
N ARG A 94 10.47 -9.62 4.90
CA ARG A 94 10.70 -10.56 3.79
C ARG A 94 11.49 -9.93 2.65
N ARG A 95 11.12 -8.70 2.24
CA ARG A 95 11.74 -8.01 1.10
C ARG A 95 13.13 -7.49 1.40
N VAL A 96 13.40 -7.06 2.64
CA VAL A 96 14.68 -6.50 3.03
C VAL A 96 15.83 -7.50 2.90
N LYS A 97 15.55 -8.81 2.96
CA LYS A 97 16.57 -9.86 2.76
C LYS A 97 17.31 -9.66 1.43
N LEU A 98 16.58 -9.35 0.35
CA LEU A 98 17.19 -9.15 -0.97
C LEU A 98 18.03 -7.85 -1.03
N LEU A 99 17.56 -6.78 -0.38
CA LEU A 99 18.32 -5.54 -0.24
C LEU A 99 19.60 -5.76 0.59
N LYS A 100 19.52 -6.51 1.67
CA LYS A 100 20.69 -6.86 2.50
C LYS A 100 21.70 -7.73 1.74
N ASN A 101 21.23 -8.65 0.92
CA ASN A 101 22.14 -9.48 0.09
C ASN A 101 22.93 -8.63 -0.91
N PHE A 102 22.36 -7.52 -1.39
CA PHE A 102 23.02 -6.66 -2.38
C PHE A 102 23.84 -5.53 -1.75
N PHE A 103 23.28 -4.84 -0.75
CA PHE A 103 23.88 -3.65 -0.13
C PHE A 103 24.48 -3.90 1.26
N GLY A 104 24.31 -5.09 1.83
CA GLY A 104 24.53 -5.35 3.26
C GLY A 104 25.87 -4.89 3.81
N ASN A 105 26.94 -5.10 3.08
CA ASN A 105 28.30 -4.72 3.48
C ASN A 105 28.69 -3.30 3.04
N GLU A 106 27.78 -2.56 2.41
CA GLU A 106 28.05 -1.19 1.98
C GLU A 106 27.75 -0.21 3.11
N ARG A 107 28.58 0.79 3.27
CA ARG A 107 28.29 1.92 4.16
C ARG A 107 27.16 2.75 3.57
N LEU A 108 26.20 3.15 4.37
CA LEU A 108 25.03 3.93 3.93
C LEU A 108 25.40 5.13 3.04
N ARG A 109 26.45 5.87 3.41
CA ARG A 109 26.93 7.05 2.67
C ARG A 109 27.60 6.73 1.30
N ASN A 110 27.97 5.47 1.07
CA ASN A 110 28.63 5.03 -0.16
C ASN A 110 27.61 4.48 -1.19
N ILE A 111 26.35 4.28 -0.78
CA ILE A 111 25.30 3.85 -1.69
C ILE A 111 24.95 5.02 -2.62
N ALA A 112 25.44 4.94 -3.85
CA ALA A 112 25.22 5.95 -4.88
C ALA A 112 24.11 5.52 -5.86
N PRO A 113 23.50 6.44 -6.63
CA PRO A 113 22.43 6.12 -7.58
C PRO A 113 22.78 5.01 -8.57
N TYR A 114 24.03 4.98 -9.07
CA TYR A 114 24.49 3.93 -10.00
C TYR A 114 24.44 2.52 -9.37
N ARG A 115 24.68 2.39 -8.06
CA ARG A 115 24.57 1.10 -7.35
C ARG A 115 23.11 0.64 -7.29
N ILE A 116 22.19 1.59 -7.13
CA ILE A 116 20.75 1.30 -7.10
C ILE A 116 20.27 0.90 -8.50
N GLU A 117 20.77 1.53 -9.57
CA GLU A 117 20.49 1.10 -10.94
C GLU A 117 21.04 -0.32 -11.22
N LYS A 118 22.24 -0.66 -10.71
CA LYS A 118 22.74 -2.05 -10.77
C LYS A 118 21.85 -3.02 -10.02
N PHE A 119 21.38 -2.66 -8.83
CA PHE A 119 20.40 -3.46 -8.09
C PHE A 119 19.11 -3.65 -8.87
N LYS A 120 18.55 -2.59 -9.40
CA LYS A 120 17.34 -2.61 -10.24
C LYS A 120 17.52 -3.54 -11.43
N SER A 121 18.63 -3.40 -12.16
CA SER A 121 18.96 -4.24 -13.32
C SER A 121 19.16 -5.71 -12.95
N SER A 122 19.76 -6.00 -11.79
CA SER A 122 19.97 -7.37 -11.31
C SER A 122 18.68 -8.11 -10.98
N LEU A 123 17.55 -7.39 -10.87
CA LEU A 123 16.25 -8.00 -10.60
C LEU A 123 15.45 -8.33 -11.87
N ILE A 124 15.84 -7.76 -13.01
CA ILE A 124 15.19 -7.98 -14.30
C ILE A 124 15.44 -9.42 -14.75
N GLY A 125 14.41 -10.09 -15.22
CA GLY A 125 14.50 -11.47 -15.73
C GLY A 125 14.70 -12.55 -14.65
N VAL A 126 15.02 -12.17 -13.42
CA VAL A 126 15.20 -13.16 -12.34
C VAL A 126 13.86 -13.77 -11.96
N LYS A 127 13.79 -15.09 -12.08
CA LYS A 127 12.59 -15.85 -11.75
C LYS A 127 12.29 -15.80 -10.24
N THR A 128 11.02 -15.71 -9.93
CA THR A 128 10.50 -15.88 -8.56
C THR A 128 10.48 -17.37 -8.20
N VAL A 129 10.19 -17.70 -6.94
CA VAL A 129 9.97 -19.08 -6.47
C VAL A 129 8.90 -19.81 -7.30
N ARG A 130 8.00 -19.05 -7.97
CA ARG A 130 6.97 -19.61 -8.84
C ARG A 130 7.42 -19.80 -10.29
N GLY A 131 8.71 -19.62 -10.59
CA GLY A 131 9.24 -19.78 -11.93
C GLY A 131 8.98 -18.63 -12.92
N THR A 132 8.21 -17.61 -12.51
CA THR A 132 7.90 -16.44 -13.35
C THR A 132 8.90 -15.30 -13.11
N PRO A 133 9.26 -14.49 -14.14
CA PRO A 133 10.07 -13.29 -13.94
C PRO A 133 9.40 -12.31 -12.96
N ARG A 134 10.22 -11.54 -12.24
CA ARG A 134 9.69 -10.46 -11.40
C ARG A 134 9.06 -9.38 -12.27
N SER A 135 7.83 -8.97 -11.92
CA SER A 135 7.18 -7.84 -12.58
C SER A 135 7.85 -6.51 -12.19
N GLU A 136 7.76 -5.52 -13.06
CA GLU A 136 8.22 -4.14 -12.83
C GLU A 136 7.65 -3.55 -11.53
N SER A 137 6.37 -3.77 -11.27
CA SER A 137 5.71 -3.35 -10.03
C SER A 137 6.33 -4.03 -8.79
N THR A 138 6.77 -5.29 -8.91
CA THR A 138 7.50 -5.98 -7.82
C THR A 138 8.87 -5.33 -7.60
N ILE A 139 9.61 -5.02 -8.67
CA ILE A 139 10.90 -4.34 -8.58
C ILE A 139 10.73 -2.94 -7.97
N ASN A 140 9.73 -2.20 -8.40
CA ASN A 140 9.38 -0.89 -7.84
C ASN A 140 9.12 -0.93 -6.32
N ARG A 141 8.53 -2.03 -5.81
CA ARG A 141 8.33 -2.22 -4.36
C ARG A 141 9.64 -2.41 -3.61
N TYR A 142 10.65 -3.08 -4.20
CA TYR A 142 12.00 -3.15 -3.60
C TYR A 142 12.67 -1.78 -3.59
N LEU A 143 12.56 -1.01 -4.68
CA LEU A 143 13.09 0.36 -4.74
C LEU A 143 12.41 1.27 -3.71
N ALA A 144 11.09 1.17 -3.55
CA ALA A 144 10.33 1.92 -2.56
C ALA A 144 10.76 1.57 -1.11
N LEU A 145 11.02 0.29 -0.83
CA LEU A 145 11.52 -0.15 0.45
C LEU A 145 12.92 0.40 0.73
N GLY A 146 13.86 0.27 -0.22
CA GLY A 146 15.20 0.83 -0.12
C GLY A 146 15.17 2.35 0.09
N SER A 147 14.32 3.05 -0.66
CA SER A 147 14.10 4.48 -0.48
C SER A 147 13.58 4.83 0.93
N ARG A 148 12.67 4.03 1.49
CA ARG A 148 12.17 4.25 2.86
C ARG A 148 13.24 4.03 3.91
N ILE A 149 14.08 3.00 3.76
CA ILE A 149 15.21 2.71 4.64
C ILE A 149 16.19 3.89 4.64
N LEU A 150 16.63 4.35 3.46
CA LEU A 150 17.58 5.47 3.40
C LEU A 150 16.94 6.83 3.74
N SER A 151 15.64 6.99 3.61
CA SER A 151 14.94 8.17 4.14
C SER A 151 15.00 8.21 5.68
N LEU A 152 14.84 7.06 6.34
CA LEU A 152 15.02 6.97 7.79
C LEU A 152 16.48 7.26 8.19
N ALA A 153 17.45 6.70 7.46
CA ALA A 153 18.87 7.00 7.67
C ALA A 153 19.18 8.49 7.49
N ARG A 154 18.52 9.17 6.54
CA ARG A 154 18.63 10.62 6.35
C ARG A 154 18.04 11.40 7.52
N ILE A 155 16.87 11.01 8.01
CA ILE A 155 16.22 11.61 9.17
C ILE A 155 17.11 11.46 10.41
N ASN A 156 17.77 10.31 10.57
CA ASN A 156 18.71 10.05 11.65
C ASN A 156 20.10 10.71 11.43
N GLY A 157 20.27 11.53 10.38
CA GLY A 157 21.52 12.26 10.12
C GLY A 157 22.71 11.41 9.65
N LEU A 158 22.49 10.15 9.27
CA LEU A 158 23.56 9.24 8.82
C LEU A 158 24.00 9.49 7.37
N ILE A 159 23.11 10.06 6.57
CA ILE A 159 23.34 10.48 5.18
C ILE A 159 22.65 11.84 4.92
N ASN A 160 23.17 12.63 4.00
CA ASN A 160 22.63 13.95 3.67
C ASN A 160 21.46 13.87 2.68
N THR A 161 21.54 12.97 1.72
CA THR A 161 20.55 12.80 0.65
C THR A 161 20.17 11.33 0.50
N ASN A 162 18.97 11.09 0.01
CA ASN A 162 18.53 9.73 -0.29
C ASN A 162 18.81 9.42 -1.77
N PRO A 163 19.80 8.57 -2.10
CA PRO A 163 20.17 8.30 -3.49
C PRO A 163 19.06 7.59 -4.31
N PHE A 164 18.10 6.92 -3.66
CA PHE A 164 16.96 6.33 -4.37
C PHE A 164 16.04 7.37 -5.02
N SER A 165 16.06 8.65 -4.58
CA SER A 165 15.27 9.70 -5.20
C SER A 165 15.72 10.04 -6.64
N HIS A 166 16.95 9.69 -6.99
CA HIS A 166 17.52 9.91 -8.33
C HIS A 166 17.35 8.71 -9.28
N VAL A 167 16.71 7.64 -8.80
CA VAL A 167 16.48 6.43 -9.62
C VAL A 167 15.03 6.36 -10.08
N ARG A 168 14.83 6.38 -11.39
CA ARG A 168 13.50 6.28 -11.99
C ARG A 168 12.94 4.87 -11.79
N LYS A 169 11.72 4.79 -11.28
CA LYS A 169 10.97 3.55 -11.22
C LYS A 169 10.51 3.15 -12.61
N PHE A 170 10.21 1.87 -12.80
CA PHE A 170 9.55 1.39 -14.01
C PHE A 170 8.15 1.98 -14.10
N GLU A 171 7.68 2.21 -15.30
CA GLU A 171 6.28 2.53 -15.56
C GLU A 171 5.46 1.26 -15.34
N GLU A 172 4.60 1.28 -14.33
CA GLU A 172 3.71 0.16 -14.08
C GLU A 172 2.61 0.23 -15.14
N GLY A 173 2.53 -0.80 -15.98
CA GLY A 173 1.46 -0.91 -16.97
C GLY A 173 0.09 -0.78 -16.29
N GLY A 174 -0.87 -0.16 -16.95
CA GLY A 174 -2.22 0.07 -16.44
C GLY A 174 -2.80 -1.21 -15.82
N GLN A 175 -3.47 -1.09 -14.71
CA GLN A 175 -4.15 -2.21 -14.08
C GLN A 175 -5.15 -2.76 -15.09
N ARG A 176 -4.97 -4.00 -15.52
CA ARG A 176 -5.97 -4.71 -16.31
C ARG A 176 -7.17 -4.95 -15.40
N GLU A 177 -8.19 -4.14 -15.56
CA GLU A 177 -9.44 -4.30 -14.84
C GLU A 177 -10.22 -5.44 -15.49
N ARG A 178 -10.21 -6.60 -14.83
CA ARG A 178 -11.01 -7.75 -15.24
C ARG A 178 -12.27 -7.77 -14.39
N PHE A 179 -13.41 -7.75 -15.05
CA PHE A 179 -14.74 -7.91 -14.46
C PHE A 179 -15.45 -9.10 -15.11
N LEU A 180 -16.45 -9.66 -14.44
CA LEU A 180 -17.28 -10.75 -14.93
C LEU A 180 -18.33 -10.20 -15.91
N THR A 181 -18.51 -10.88 -17.05
CA THR A 181 -19.72 -10.72 -17.84
C THR A 181 -20.90 -11.41 -17.16
N TYR A 182 -22.12 -11.10 -17.56
CA TYR A 182 -23.33 -11.75 -17.02
C TYR A 182 -23.36 -13.26 -17.32
N GLU A 183 -22.89 -13.66 -18.50
CA GLU A 183 -22.79 -15.07 -18.89
C GLU A 183 -21.77 -15.83 -18.04
N GLU A 184 -20.59 -15.22 -17.79
CA GLU A 184 -19.58 -15.81 -16.91
C GLU A 184 -20.08 -15.93 -15.47
N GLU A 185 -20.84 -14.94 -14.99
CA GLU A 185 -21.45 -15.01 -13.67
C GLU A 185 -22.47 -16.14 -13.59
N GLY A 186 -23.34 -16.30 -14.60
CA GLY A 186 -24.27 -17.42 -14.67
C GLY A 186 -23.56 -18.75 -14.51
N ARG A 187 -22.54 -19.00 -15.36
CA ARG A 187 -21.72 -20.23 -15.27
C ARG A 187 -21.02 -20.37 -13.92
N LEU A 188 -20.50 -19.26 -13.37
CA LEU A 188 -19.87 -19.28 -12.04
C LEU A 188 -20.87 -19.69 -10.95
N MET A 189 -22.07 -19.13 -10.96
CA MET A 189 -23.10 -19.45 -9.97
C MET A 189 -23.63 -20.88 -10.08
N GLU A 190 -23.71 -21.46 -11.27
CA GLU A 190 -24.10 -22.84 -11.51
C GLU A 190 -23.13 -23.85 -10.89
N VAL A 191 -21.82 -23.59 -10.94
CA VAL A 191 -20.81 -24.51 -10.41
C VAL A 191 -20.60 -24.38 -8.89
N LEU A 192 -21.16 -23.36 -8.23
CA LEU A 192 -21.05 -23.16 -6.79
C LEU A 192 -21.99 -24.08 -6.01
N THR A 193 -21.73 -25.38 -6.09
CA THR A 193 -22.46 -26.47 -5.46
C THR A 193 -21.52 -27.48 -4.82
N GLY A 194 -22.02 -28.35 -3.95
CA GLY A 194 -21.27 -29.43 -3.34
C GLY A 194 -20.07 -28.94 -2.52
N ASP A 195 -18.86 -29.40 -2.87
CA ASP A 195 -17.61 -29.10 -2.16
C ASP A 195 -17.19 -27.63 -2.14
N ILE A 196 -17.73 -26.80 -3.03
CA ILE A 196 -17.46 -25.35 -3.12
C ILE A 196 -18.71 -24.48 -2.92
N GLU A 197 -19.83 -25.07 -2.48
CA GLU A 197 -21.08 -24.35 -2.22
C GLU A 197 -20.92 -23.23 -1.18
N TYR A 198 -20.02 -23.40 -0.22
CA TYR A 198 -19.67 -22.39 0.78
C TYR A 198 -19.22 -21.06 0.19
N LEU A 199 -18.87 -21.00 -1.08
CA LEU A 199 -18.50 -19.76 -1.79
C LEU A 199 -19.71 -19.01 -2.35
N ARG A 200 -20.88 -19.62 -2.44
CA ARG A 200 -22.05 -19.01 -3.09
C ARG A 200 -22.42 -17.68 -2.46
N VAL A 201 -22.67 -17.68 -1.16
CA VAL A 201 -23.01 -16.43 -0.44
C VAL A 201 -21.87 -15.41 -0.45
N PRO A 202 -20.62 -15.75 -0.15
CA PRO A 202 -19.48 -14.86 -0.34
C PRO A 202 -19.38 -14.21 -1.73
N VAL A 203 -19.67 -14.94 -2.81
CA VAL A 203 -19.65 -14.41 -4.20
C VAL A 203 -20.79 -13.42 -4.40
N VAL A 204 -22.04 -13.80 -4.04
CA VAL A 204 -23.22 -12.91 -4.11
C VAL A 204 -22.96 -11.60 -3.36
N VAL A 205 -22.50 -11.69 -2.11
CA VAL A 205 -22.22 -10.51 -1.30
C VAL A 205 -21.10 -9.65 -1.92
N SER A 206 -20.05 -10.27 -2.48
CA SER A 206 -18.97 -9.52 -3.12
C SER A 206 -19.43 -8.80 -4.39
N LEU A 207 -20.30 -9.43 -5.19
CA LEU A 207 -20.86 -8.85 -6.42
C LEU A 207 -21.89 -7.76 -6.12
N GLY A 208 -22.69 -7.88 -5.05
CA GLY A 208 -23.74 -6.91 -4.71
C GLY A 208 -23.32 -5.79 -3.77
N THR A 209 -22.10 -5.85 -3.17
CA THR A 209 -21.62 -4.82 -2.22
C THR A 209 -20.25 -4.25 -2.55
N GLY A 210 -19.48 -4.90 -3.40
CA GLY A 210 -18.10 -4.52 -3.71
C GLY A 210 -17.14 -4.60 -2.52
N LEU A 211 -17.42 -5.37 -1.48
CA LEU A 211 -16.55 -5.55 -0.33
C LEU A 211 -15.17 -6.09 -0.73
N ARG A 212 -14.12 -5.57 -0.08
CA ARG A 212 -12.80 -6.23 -0.19
C ARG A 212 -12.86 -7.59 0.50
N LYS A 213 -12.08 -8.57 0.00
CA LYS A 213 -12.04 -9.90 0.62
C LYS A 213 -11.83 -9.86 2.14
N SER A 214 -10.96 -8.98 2.63
CA SER A 214 -10.72 -8.83 4.06
C SER A 214 -11.88 -8.18 4.81
N GLU A 215 -12.64 -7.29 4.17
CA GLU A 215 -13.84 -6.67 4.73
C GLU A 215 -14.95 -7.71 4.83
N LEU A 216 -15.16 -8.48 3.76
CA LEU A 216 -16.11 -9.59 3.74
C LEU A 216 -15.86 -10.58 4.88
N LEU A 217 -14.61 -11.06 5.02
CA LEU A 217 -14.25 -12.04 6.05
C LEU A 217 -14.26 -11.48 7.48
N SER A 218 -14.22 -10.16 7.64
CA SER A 218 -14.30 -9.52 8.96
C SER A 218 -15.69 -9.01 9.30
N LEU A 219 -16.67 -9.17 8.41
CA LEU A 219 -18.06 -8.73 8.61
C LEU A 219 -18.69 -9.49 9.78
N LYS A 220 -19.30 -8.75 10.70
CA LYS A 220 -19.98 -9.31 11.87
C LYS A 220 -21.49 -9.27 11.68
N VAL A 221 -22.18 -10.20 12.34
CA VAL A 221 -23.64 -10.29 12.31
C VAL A 221 -24.29 -8.98 12.76
N GLY A 222 -23.82 -8.38 13.86
CA GLY A 222 -24.33 -7.10 14.38
C GLY A 222 -24.01 -5.88 13.52
N GLU A 223 -23.19 -6.04 12.48
CA GLU A 223 -22.88 -4.98 11.49
C GLU A 223 -23.89 -4.98 10.33
N ILE A 224 -24.93 -5.85 10.36
CA ILE A 224 -25.95 -5.95 9.32
C ILE A 224 -27.32 -5.64 9.93
N ASN A 225 -28.05 -4.73 9.32
CA ASN A 225 -29.37 -4.39 9.75
C ASN A 225 -30.46 -5.06 8.88
N PHE A 226 -30.99 -6.16 9.37
CA PHE A 226 -32.15 -6.87 8.77
C PHE A 226 -33.51 -6.38 9.30
N GLY A 227 -33.49 -5.51 10.34
CA GLY A 227 -34.70 -5.02 11.02
C GLY A 227 -35.35 -3.84 10.30
N GLN A 228 -36.41 -3.32 10.92
CA GLN A 228 -37.16 -2.16 10.44
C GLN A 228 -36.69 -0.85 11.07
N LEU A 229 -35.92 -0.91 12.17
CA LEU A 229 -35.41 0.26 12.89
C LEU A 229 -33.93 0.44 12.66
N PRO A 230 -33.42 1.69 12.68
CA PRO A 230 -32.00 1.97 12.57
C PRO A 230 -31.23 1.41 13.78
N ILE A 231 -30.03 0.89 13.52
CA ILE A 231 -29.08 0.45 14.55
C ILE A 231 -28.02 1.54 14.70
N PHE A 232 -27.78 1.98 15.94
CA PHE A 232 -26.72 2.93 16.25
C PHE A 232 -25.45 2.20 16.62
N TYR A 233 -24.37 2.57 15.97
CA TYR A 233 -23.08 1.88 16.11
C TYR A 233 -21.95 2.90 16.32
N ARG A 234 -21.09 2.68 17.33
CA ARG A 234 -19.96 3.57 17.61
C ARG A 234 -18.65 2.94 17.19
N VAL A 235 -17.95 3.59 16.25
CA VAL A 235 -16.66 3.13 15.73
C VAL A 235 -15.65 4.27 15.75
N ASN A 236 -14.47 4.05 16.36
CA ASN A 236 -13.38 5.04 16.44
C ASN A 236 -13.86 6.43 16.94
N GLY A 237 -14.80 6.45 17.91
CA GLY A 237 -15.35 7.68 18.49
C GLY A 237 -16.39 8.40 17.62
N ARG A 238 -16.81 7.82 16.47
CA ARG A 238 -17.86 8.35 15.60
C ARG A 238 -19.13 7.51 15.77
N ASP A 239 -20.24 8.18 15.92
CA ASP A 239 -21.57 7.55 15.92
C ASP A 239 -22.03 7.40 14.48
N LEU A 240 -22.45 6.17 14.14
CA LEU A 240 -22.91 5.79 12.81
C LEU A 240 -24.29 5.15 12.93
N THR A 241 -25.12 5.37 11.93
CA THR A 241 -26.47 4.80 11.86
C THR A 241 -26.51 3.80 10.71
N ILE A 242 -26.79 2.54 11.04
CA ILE A 242 -27.05 1.49 10.04
C ILE A 242 -28.56 1.47 9.79
N ARG A 243 -28.98 2.02 8.67
CA ARG A 243 -30.39 2.02 8.26
C ARG A 243 -30.87 0.60 7.95
N PRO A 244 -32.19 0.33 7.99
CA PRO A 244 -32.77 -0.93 7.51
C PRO A 244 -32.24 -1.28 6.10
N GLY A 245 -31.95 -2.56 5.88
CA GLY A 245 -31.43 -3.06 4.62
C GLY A 245 -29.98 -2.63 4.31
N CYS A 246 -29.21 -2.18 5.29
CA CYS A 246 -27.81 -1.77 5.12
C CYS A 246 -26.86 -2.61 5.96
N LEU A 247 -25.60 -2.67 5.53
CA LEU A 247 -24.49 -3.24 6.30
C LEU A 247 -23.40 -2.20 6.56
N LEU A 248 -22.67 -2.36 7.67
CA LEU A 248 -21.58 -1.51 8.10
C LEU A 248 -20.23 -2.17 7.81
N VAL A 249 -19.32 -1.47 7.16
CA VAL A 249 -17.91 -1.86 7.03
C VAL A 249 -17.11 -1.12 8.10
N ALA A 250 -16.99 -1.70 9.28
CA ALA A 250 -16.28 -1.09 10.41
C ALA A 250 -14.74 -1.22 10.28
N LYS A 251 -14.26 -2.32 9.72
CA LYS A 251 -12.83 -2.61 9.55
C LYS A 251 -12.42 -2.52 8.09
N SER A 252 -11.92 -1.38 7.64
CA SER A 252 -11.33 -1.25 6.31
C SER A 252 -9.79 -1.15 6.37
N LYS A 253 -9.12 -1.53 5.28
CA LYS A 253 -7.66 -1.38 5.12
C LYS A 253 -7.23 0.09 5.29
N ASN A 254 -8.09 1.02 4.92
CA ASN A 254 -7.85 2.45 4.93
C ASN A 254 -8.36 3.17 6.19
N LYS A 255 -8.88 2.42 7.19
CA LYS A 255 -9.56 2.95 8.39
C LYS A 255 -10.82 3.79 8.07
N GLU A 256 -11.36 3.70 6.86
CA GLU A 256 -12.61 4.37 6.49
C GLU A 256 -13.77 3.43 6.77
N THR A 257 -14.68 3.91 7.59
CA THR A 257 -15.93 3.24 7.92
C THR A 257 -17.00 3.72 6.96
N ARG A 258 -17.81 2.81 6.44
CA ARG A 258 -18.93 3.16 5.54
C ARG A 258 -20.12 2.23 5.71
N VAL A 259 -21.28 2.73 5.37
CA VAL A 259 -22.52 1.96 5.33
C VAL A 259 -22.87 1.69 3.86
N ILE A 260 -23.20 0.44 3.54
CA ILE A 260 -23.54 0.00 2.18
C ILE A 260 -24.97 -0.52 2.19
N PRO A 261 -25.87 -0.04 1.32
CA PRO A 261 -27.18 -0.62 1.14
C PRO A 261 -27.04 -2.00 0.47
N MET A 262 -27.89 -2.93 0.88
CA MET A 262 -28.00 -4.27 0.29
C MET A 262 -29.15 -4.30 -0.72
N ASN A 263 -28.92 -4.92 -1.86
CA ASN A 263 -30.02 -5.34 -2.72
C ASN A 263 -30.73 -6.56 -2.12
N GLN A 264 -31.87 -6.94 -2.68
CA GLN A 264 -32.69 -8.04 -2.15
C GLN A 264 -31.90 -9.36 -2.12
N GLU A 265 -31.14 -9.66 -3.16
CA GLU A 265 -30.35 -10.90 -3.26
C GLU A 265 -29.29 -11.00 -2.14
N VAL A 266 -28.54 -9.92 -1.89
CA VAL A 266 -27.55 -9.86 -0.80
C VAL A 266 -28.24 -9.97 0.56
N HIS A 267 -29.38 -9.29 0.74
CA HIS A 267 -30.13 -9.32 1.99
C HIS A 267 -30.61 -10.74 2.33
N GLU A 268 -31.22 -11.43 1.37
CA GLU A 268 -31.72 -12.82 1.54
C GLU A 268 -30.57 -13.80 1.77
N ALA A 269 -29.51 -13.71 0.98
CA ALA A 269 -28.32 -14.56 1.10
C ALA A 269 -27.65 -14.42 2.47
N LEU A 270 -27.48 -13.20 2.98
CA LEU A 270 -26.92 -12.96 4.30
C LEU A 270 -27.84 -13.40 5.40
N LYS A 271 -29.15 -13.14 5.30
CA LYS A 271 -30.16 -13.55 6.30
C LYS A 271 -30.18 -15.07 6.49
N ALA A 272 -30.05 -15.82 5.39
CA ALA A 272 -30.01 -17.30 5.45
C ALA A 272 -28.75 -17.82 6.19
N VAL A 273 -27.60 -17.14 6.08
CA VAL A 273 -26.38 -17.59 6.73
C VAL A 273 -26.31 -17.23 8.22
N VAL A 274 -26.98 -16.15 8.64
CA VAL A 274 -26.86 -15.63 10.02
C VAL A 274 -28.06 -15.96 10.92
N ALA A 275 -29.00 -16.76 10.45
CA ALA A 275 -30.35 -16.97 11.08
C ALA A 275 -30.30 -17.01 12.63
N ASP A 276 -29.39 -17.75 13.25
CA ASP A 276 -29.34 -17.89 14.73
C ASP A 276 -27.97 -17.47 15.29
N ALA A 277 -27.22 -16.61 14.58
CA ALA A 277 -25.87 -16.25 14.95
C ALA A 277 -25.82 -15.05 15.91
N PRO A 278 -25.03 -15.11 17.00
CA PRO A 278 -24.81 -13.95 17.88
C PRO A 278 -24.26 -12.74 17.14
N ALA A 279 -24.67 -11.53 17.52
CA ALA A 279 -24.25 -10.27 16.88
C ALA A 279 -22.76 -10.05 16.86
N GLY A 280 -22.01 -10.59 17.83
CA GLY A 280 -20.54 -10.49 17.90
C GLY A 280 -19.78 -11.40 16.94
N ASP A 281 -20.44 -12.40 16.39
CA ASP A 281 -19.83 -13.40 15.54
C ASP A 281 -19.51 -12.85 14.14
N SER A 282 -18.48 -13.43 13.51
CA SER A 282 -18.23 -13.17 12.10
C SER A 282 -19.24 -13.94 11.23
N VAL A 283 -19.77 -13.28 10.20
CA VAL A 283 -20.72 -13.89 9.24
C VAL A 283 -20.07 -15.09 8.54
N PHE A 284 -18.82 -14.92 8.11
CA PHE A 284 -18.06 -15.94 7.39
C PHE A 284 -16.91 -16.44 8.23
N THR A 285 -17.03 -17.64 8.80
CA THR A 285 -15.98 -18.30 9.57
C THR A 285 -15.79 -19.73 9.09
N PHE A 286 -14.57 -20.27 9.23
CA PHE A 286 -14.31 -21.65 8.86
C PHE A 286 -15.12 -22.63 9.69
N SER A 287 -15.28 -22.39 11.00
CA SER A 287 -16.04 -23.25 11.91
C SER A 287 -17.54 -23.29 11.65
N ARG A 288 -18.09 -22.24 11.04
CA ARG A 288 -19.54 -22.14 10.77
C ARG A 288 -19.92 -22.57 9.35
N ASN A 289 -19.15 -22.16 8.35
CA ASN A 289 -19.49 -22.33 6.94
C ASN A 289 -18.27 -22.63 6.05
N GLY A 290 -17.18 -23.10 6.62
CA GLY A 290 -15.98 -23.50 5.88
C GLY A 290 -15.17 -22.35 5.25
N VAL A 291 -15.51 -21.08 5.55
CA VAL A 291 -14.91 -19.92 4.86
C VAL A 291 -13.70 -19.37 5.59
N SER A 292 -12.56 -19.30 4.90
CA SER A 292 -11.32 -18.65 5.34
C SER A 292 -10.63 -17.96 4.16
N THR A 293 -9.59 -17.18 4.44
CA THR A 293 -8.78 -16.58 3.34
C THR A 293 -8.17 -17.62 2.41
N ALA A 294 -7.75 -18.76 2.94
CA ALA A 294 -7.13 -19.83 2.18
C ALA A 294 -8.18 -20.63 1.37
N THR A 295 -9.30 -20.97 1.99
CA THR A 295 -10.40 -21.71 1.35
C THR A 295 -11.04 -20.88 0.23
N ILE A 296 -11.32 -19.59 0.45
CA ILE A 296 -11.80 -18.69 -0.61
C ILE A 296 -10.87 -18.71 -1.83
N LYS A 297 -9.55 -18.61 -1.61
CA LYS A 297 -8.62 -18.57 -2.75
C LYS A 297 -8.66 -19.85 -3.55
N ARG A 298 -8.54 -21.00 -2.88
CA ARG A 298 -8.51 -22.33 -3.51
C ARG A 298 -9.86 -22.66 -4.16
N GLY A 299 -10.95 -22.46 -3.42
CA GLY A 299 -12.28 -22.75 -3.94
C GLY A 299 -12.67 -21.87 -5.12
N PHE A 300 -12.29 -20.58 -5.09
CA PHE A 300 -12.57 -19.67 -6.21
C PHE A 300 -11.75 -20.02 -7.46
N GLU A 301 -10.52 -20.54 -7.31
CA GLU A 301 -9.74 -21.08 -8.40
C GLU A 301 -10.42 -22.32 -9.02
N ILE A 302 -10.93 -23.22 -8.18
CA ILE A 302 -11.71 -24.40 -8.62
C ILE A 302 -13.00 -23.96 -9.32
N ALA A 303 -13.73 -23.01 -8.74
CA ALA A 303 -14.97 -22.50 -9.31
C ALA A 303 -14.73 -21.86 -10.69
N CYS A 304 -13.69 -21.02 -10.84
CA CYS A 304 -13.34 -20.44 -12.12
C CYS A 304 -13.00 -21.55 -13.15
N THR A 305 -12.26 -22.59 -12.76
CA THR A 305 -11.90 -23.69 -13.65
C THR A 305 -13.14 -24.46 -14.12
N ARG A 306 -14.08 -24.77 -13.19
CA ARG A 306 -15.33 -25.46 -13.53
C ARG A 306 -16.27 -24.62 -14.41
N ALA A 307 -16.24 -23.28 -14.22
CA ALA A 307 -17.02 -22.32 -14.99
C ALA A 307 -16.35 -21.91 -16.33
N GLU A 308 -15.23 -22.50 -16.68
CA GLU A 308 -14.42 -22.13 -17.86
C GLU A 308 -13.98 -20.66 -17.88
N ILE A 309 -13.71 -20.11 -16.70
CA ILE A 309 -13.19 -18.76 -16.51
C ILE A 309 -11.69 -18.82 -16.23
N THR A 310 -10.89 -18.09 -17.00
CA THR A 310 -9.46 -18.00 -16.76
C THR A 310 -9.20 -17.40 -15.38
N TYR A 311 -8.44 -18.08 -14.52
CA TYR A 311 -8.10 -17.60 -13.17
C TYR A 311 -6.65 -17.15 -13.09
N GLY A 312 -6.41 -16.03 -12.35
CA GLY A 312 -5.08 -15.55 -11.91
C GLY A 312 -4.57 -14.31 -12.63
N LEU A 313 -3.90 -13.44 -11.87
CA LEU A 313 -3.38 -12.13 -12.34
C LEU A 313 -2.31 -12.24 -13.44
N THR A 314 -1.61 -13.36 -13.54
CA THR A 314 -0.52 -13.55 -14.51
C THR A 314 -1.02 -14.05 -15.87
N ARG A 315 -2.27 -14.44 -15.97
CA ARG A 315 -2.89 -14.91 -17.21
C ARG A 315 -3.64 -13.76 -17.88
N VAL A 316 -3.62 -13.74 -19.21
CA VAL A 316 -4.41 -12.77 -19.99
C VAL A 316 -5.89 -13.03 -19.73
N GLY A 317 -6.66 -11.99 -19.37
CA GLY A 317 -8.07 -12.15 -19.01
C GLY A 317 -8.34 -12.88 -17.69
N GLY A 318 -7.30 -13.11 -16.87
CA GLY A 318 -7.43 -13.87 -15.63
C GLY A 318 -8.19 -13.12 -14.54
N LEU A 319 -9.29 -13.74 -14.07
CA LEU A 319 -10.10 -13.27 -12.96
C LEU A 319 -9.44 -13.59 -11.62
N THR A 320 -9.69 -12.78 -10.63
CA THR A 320 -9.36 -13.05 -9.23
C THR A 320 -10.54 -12.67 -8.34
N TRP A 321 -10.52 -13.04 -7.06
CA TRP A 321 -11.56 -12.58 -6.12
C TRP A 321 -11.77 -11.06 -6.14
N HIS A 322 -10.70 -10.28 -6.35
CA HIS A 322 -10.82 -8.82 -6.45
C HIS A 322 -11.57 -8.36 -7.71
N GLY A 323 -11.61 -9.20 -8.75
CA GLY A 323 -12.42 -8.95 -9.95
C GLY A 323 -13.92 -8.88 -9.66
N LEU A 324 -14.45 -9.56 -8.63
CA LEU A 324 -15.85 -9.43 -8.21
C LEU A 324 -16.17 -7.99 -7.77
N ARG A 325 -15.25 -7.37 -7.04
CA ARG A 325 -15.36 -5.97 -6.65
C ARG A 325 -15.23 -5.02 -7.85
N HIS A 326 -14.39 -5.34 -8.83
CA HIS A 326 -14.33 -4.59 -10.09
C HIS A 326 -15.64 -4.72 -10.87
N THR A 327 -16.23 -5.91 -10.88
CA THR A 327 -17.54 -6.16 -11.49
C THR A 327 -18.63 -5.26 -10.88
N PHE A 328 -18.71 -5.18 -9.55
CA PHE A 328 -19.63 -4.28 -8.86
C PHE A 328 -19.47 -2.82 -9.30
N ALA A 329 -18.24 -2.31 -9.29
CA ALA A 329 -17.97 -0.93 -9.68
C ALA A 329 -18.28 -0.65 -11.16
N THR A 330 -17.93 -1.59 -12.05
CA THR A 330 -18.19 -1.48 -13.50
C THR A 330 -19.69 -1.46 -13.78
N ARG A 331 -20.46 -2.35 -13.14
CA ARG A 331 -21.92 -2.41 -13.31
C ARG A 331 -22.63 -1.16 -12.78
N LEU A 332 -22.21 -0.64 -11.64
CA LEU A 332 -22.75 0.64 -11.16
C LEU A 332 -22.51 1.77 -12.16
N ARG A 333 -21.32 1.83 -12.75
CA ARG A 333 -21.01 2.80 -13.79
C ARG A 333 -21.89 2.60 -15.04
N GLU A 334 -22.07 1.36 -15.49
CA GLU A 334 -22.92 1.01 -16.65
C GLU A 334 -24.38 1.43 -16.41
N GLN A 335 -24.84 1.36 -15.15
CA GLN A 335 -26.15 1.85 -14.72
C GLN A 335 -26.19 3.39 -14.57
N GLY A 336 -25.10 4.11 -14.85
CA GLY A 336 -25.05 5.56 -14.79
C GLY A 336 -24.93 6.13 -13.39
N VAL A 337 -24.53 5.32 -12.39
CA VAL A 337 -24.30 5.80 -11.02
C VAL A 337 -23.12 6.76 -11.00
N HIS A 338 -23.29 7.87 -10.28
CA HIS A 338 -22.30 8.94 -10.26
C HIS A 338 -20.96 8.44 -9.64
N PRO A 339 -19.80 8.83 -10.19
CA PRO A 339 -18.49 8.37 -9.70
C PRO A 339 -18.22 8.65 -8.22
N PHE A 340 -18.79 9.71 -7.65
CA PHE A 340 -18.68 9.99 -6.20
C PHE A 340 -19.42 8.96 -5.36
N ASP A 341 -20.61 8.52 -5.79
CA ASP A 341 -21.38 7.50 -5.09
C ASP A 341 -20.67 6.14 -5.17
N ILE A 342 -20.12 5.79 -6.34
CA ILE A 342 -19.27 4.61 -6.51
C ILE A 342 -18.05 4.69 -5.59
N LYS A 343 -17.39 5.84 -5.50
CA LYS A 343 -16.26 6.07 -4.58
C LYS A 343 -16.65 5.81 -3.13
N GLU A 344 -17.79 6.31 -2.68
CA GLU A 344 -18.28 6.12 -1.31
C GLU A 344 -18.62 4.66 -1.03
N LEU A 345 -19.39 4.01 -1.89
CA LEU A 345 -19.73 2.59 -1.78
C LEU A 345 -18.48 1.72 -1.75
N MET A 346 -17.50 2.02 -2.60
CA MET A 346 -16.23 1.30 -2.68
C MET A 346 -15.27 1.63 -1.52
N GLY A 347 -15.43 2.75 -0.81
CA GLY A 347 -14.47 3.24 0.18
C GLY A 347 -13.09 3.51 -0.44
N HIS A 348 -13.07 4.33 -1.51
CA HIS A 348 -11.84 4.81 -2.12
C HIS A 348 -11.46 6.17 -1.53
N LYS A 349 -10.21 6.34 -1.10
CA LYS A 349 -9.72 7.62 -0.54
C LYS A 349 -9.73 8.75 -1.55
N THR A 350 -9.39 8.45 -2.78
CA THR A 350 -9.26 9.44 -3.86
C THR A 350 -10.13 9.07 -5.05
N LEU A 351 -10.60 10.09 -5.77
CA LEU A 351 -11.33 9.90 -7.01
C LEU A 351 -10.47 9.23 -8.09
N SER A 352 -9.16 9.43 -8.08
CA SER A 352 -8.26 8.82 -9.04
C SER A 352 -8.34 7.29 -9.07
N VAL A 353 -8.64 6.65 -7.93
CA VAL A 353 -8.88 5.20 -7.89
C VAL A 353 -10.21 4.84 -8.54
N THR A 354 -11.22 5.71 -8.44
CA THR A 354 -12.53 5.51 -9.08
C THR A 354 -12.50 5.96 -10.55
N ALA A 355 -11.59 6.86 -10.91
CA ALA A 355 -11.40 7.33 -12.27
C ALA A 355 -11.00 6.20 -13.25
N ASN A 356 -10.38 5.13 -12.75
CA ASN A 356 -10.13 3.93 -13.55
C ASN A 356 -11.44 3.31 -14.07
N TYR A 357 -12.56 3.51 -13.34
CA TYR A 357 -13.91 3.11 -13.79
C TYR A 357 -14.66 4.24 -14.51
N ALA A 358 -14.09 5.44 -14.64
CA ALA A 358 -14.78 6.65 -15.11
C ALA A 358 -14.67 6.88 -16.62
N HIS A 359 -13.97 6.03 -17.38
CA HIS A 359 -13.93 6.14 -18.84
C HIS A 359 -15.34 5.85 -19.40
N GLY A 360 -16.06 6.94 -19.74
CA GLY A 360 -17.38 6.83 -20.33
C GLY A 360 -17.33 6.10 -21.68
N THR A 361 -18.23 5.16 -21.91
CA THR A 361 -18.41 4.64 -23.26
C THR A 361 -19.03 5.73 -24.14
N PRO A 362 -18.78 5.74 -25.47
CA PRO A 362 -19.43 6.69 -26.38
C PRO A 362 -20.95 6.69 -26.24
N GLU A 363 -21.56 5.53 -25.95
CA GLU A 363 -22.99 5.34 -25.73
C GLU A 363 -23.46 6.03 -24.45
N ALA A 364 -22.73 5.87 -23.34
CA ALA A 364 -23.03 6.52 -22.07
C ALA A 364 -22.91 8.05 -22.19
N MET A 365 -21.89 8.55 -22.91
CA MET A 365 -21.73 9.98 -23.18
C MET A 365 -22.88 10.52 -24.05
N ARG A 366 -23.27 9.79 -25.09
CA ARG A 366 -24.40 10.14 -25.95
C ARG A 366 -25.71 10.15 -25.16
N GLY A 367 -25.94 9.14 -24.31
CA GLY A 367 -27.10 9.09 -23.41
C GLY A 367 -27.15 10.24 -22.42
N ALA A 368 -26.01 10.67 -21.88
CA ALA A 368 -25.91 11.82 -20.98
C ALA A 368 -26.28 13.13 -21.71
N VAL A 369 -25.76 13.34 -22.92
CA VAL A 369 -26.07 14.53 -23.73
C VAL A 369 -27.55 14.52 -24.17
N ASN A 370 -28.12 13.37 -24.51
CA ASN A 370 -29.53 13.26 -24.89
C ASN A 370 -30.49 13.59 -23.72
N ARG A 371 -30.09 13.33 -22.46
CA ARG A 371 -30.87 13.71 -21.28
C ARG A 371 -30.98 15.23 -21.08
N LEU A 372 -30.10 16.03 -21.64
CA LEU A 372 -30.19 17.50 -21.62
C LEU A 372 -31.38 18.03 -22.44
N ARG A 373 -31.95 17.22 -23.34
CA ARG A 373 -33.08 17.60 -24.22
C ARG A 373 -34.48 17.43 -23.60
N GLY A 374 -34.60 16.96 -22.38
CA GLY A 374 -35.89 16.48 -21.90
C GLY A 374 -36.30 16.81 -20.47
N THR A 375 -36.26 18.08 -20.07
CA THR A 375 -37.23 18.59 -19.08
C THR A 375 -37.16 20.14 -19.11
N PRO A 376 -38.17 20.86 -19.63
CA PRO A 376 -38.26 22.29 -19.35
C PRO A 376 -38.37 22.44 -17.82
N ALA A 377 -37.50 23.26 -17.26
CA ALA A 377 -37.59 23.64 -15.86
C ALA A 377 -39.00 24.19 -15.60
N ARG A 378 -39.71 23.56 -14.66
CA ARG A 378 -40.99 24.10 -14.19
C ARG A 378 -40.65 25.46 -13.52
N VAL A 379 -40.94 26.54 -14.20
CA VAL A 379 -40.84 27.86 -13.62
C VAL A 379 -41.89 27.92 -12.49
N VAL A 380 -41.44 27.86 -11.26
CA VAL A 380 -42.29 28.12 -10.10
C VAL A 380 -42.38 29.64 -10.00
N GLU A 381 -43.48 30.22 -10.47
CA GLU A 381 -43.79 31.61 -10.21
C GLU A 381 -43.99 31.78 -8.70
N PHE A 382 -43.04 32.48 -8.07
CA PHE A 382 -43.24 32.97 -6.71
C PHE A 382 -44.24 34.12 -6.80
N ARG A 383 -45.52 33.86 -6.46
CA ARG A 383 -46.45 34.93 -6.12
C ARG A 383 -45.99 35.56 -4.82
N ALA A 384 -45.54 36.82 -4.91
CA ALA A 384 -45.38 37.67 -3.73
C ALA A 384 -46.74 37.78 -3.05
N ALA A 385 -46.80 37.34 -1.78
CA ALA A 385 -47.94 37.62 -0.92
C ALA A 385 -47.95 39.13 -0.63
N GLY A 386 -49.04 39.80 -1.06
CA GLY A 386 -49.35 41.18 -0.70
C GLY A 386 -49.85 41.29 0.73
#